data_221a82086cbde47fb09e564a33bf3104
#
_entry.id   221a82086cbde47fb09e564a33bf3104
#
_cell.length_a   1.000
_cell.length_b   1.000
_cell.length_c   1.000
_cell.angle_alpha   90.00
_cell.angle_beta   90.00
_cell.angle_gamma   90.00
#
_symmetry.space_group_name_H-M   'P 1'
#
loop_
_entity.id
_entity.type
_entity.pdbx_description
1 polymer ?
#
loop_
_entity_poly.entity_id
_entity_poly.type
_entity_poly.pdbx_seq_one_letter_code
_entity_poly.pdbx_strand_id
1 'polypeptide(L)'
;RQSSHCRNGTERCAEAVENARLDSDLIINFQGDAPLTPPWFVENLIHAMGEDDKSSMATPVVRLDRVTYGHFLQDRKKGLVGGTTAVFGVDKYALYFSKEVIPFVDMEKLSAESDIPVFHHVGVYAYRPDALSSYVEWPIGELERLEGLEQLRFLENNQLVKCVSVSAQGRVFWELNNPDDVDRIEKVIEASL
;
A
#
# COMPACT_ATOMS: atom_id res chain seq x y z
N ARG A 1 2.42 7.47 23.99
CA ARG A 1 3.73 8.07 23.66
C ARG A 1 4.32 7.22 22.55
N GLN A 2 4.60 7.81 21.40
CA GLN A 2 5.36 7.15 20.34
C GLN A 2 6.82 7.03 20.79
N SER A 3 7.41 5.84 20.67
CA SER A 3 8.82 5.67 20.96
C SER A 3 9.65 6.21 19.78
N SER A 4 10.84 6.73 20.10
CA SER A 4 11.81 7.19 19.10
C SER A 4 12.53 6.03 18.39
N HIS A 5 12.19 4.78 18.71
CA HIS A 5 12.90 3.58 18.25
C HIS A 5 12.25 2.94 17.02
N CYS A 6 10.97 3.22 16.74
CA CYS A 6 10.28 2.65 15.58
C CYS A 6 10.77 3.30 14.27
N ARG A 7 11.17 2.47 13.32
CA ARG A 7 11.79 2.87 12.05
C ARG A 7 10.76 3.17 10.96
N ASN A 8 9.56 2.56 11.06
CA ASN A 8 8.49 2.69 10.06
C ASN A 8 7.09 2.62 10.70
N GLY A 9 6.05 2.71 9.88
CA GLY A 9 4.64 2.70 10.31
C GLY A 9 4.21 1.37 10.90
N THR A 10 4.68 0.25 10.35
CA THR A 10 4.35 -1.10 10.83
C THR A 10 4.93 -1.35 12.24
N GLU A 11 6.18 -0.95 12.52
CA GLU A 11 6.78 -1.05 13.85
C GLU A 11 6.03 -0.20 14.88
N ARG A 12 5.59 1.01 14.51
CA ARG A 12 4.77 1.89 15.37
C ARG A 12 3.41 1.27 15.68
N CYS A 13 2.80 0.64 14.67
CA CYS A 13 1.53 -0.06 14.85
C CYS A 13 1.68 -1.24 15.83
N ALA A 14 2.73 -2.05 15.67
CA ALA A 14 3.03 -3.17 16.56
C ALA A 14 3.24 -2.70 18.01
N GLU A 15 4.06 -1.66 18.22
CA GLU A 15 4.28 -1.05 19.54
C GLU A 15 2.96 -0.53 20.16
N ALA A 16 2.10 0.09 19.36
CA ALA A 16 0.83 0.61 19.84
C ALA A 16 -0.11 -0.51 20.30
N VAL A 17 -0.18 -1.62 19.55
CA VAL A 17 -0.97 -2.81 19.87
C VAL A 17 -0.48 -3.45 21.18
N GLU A 18 0.84 -3.62 21.33
CA GLU A 18 1.46 -4.18 22.53
C GLU A 18 1.21 -3.30 23.76
N ASN A 19 1.48 -2.00 23.67
CA ASN A 19 1.28 -1.05 24.76
C ASN A 19 -0.17 -0.95 25.22
N ALA A 20 -1.12 -1.01 24.28
CA ALA A 20 -2.55 -0.98 24.57
C ALA A 20 -3.11 -2.34 24.99
N ARG A 21 -2.32 -3.41 24.89
CA ARG A 21 -2.73 -4.81 25.16
C ARG A 21 -4.02 -5.16 24.41
N LEU A 22 -4.06 -4.79 23.13
CA LEU A 22 -5.24 -5.06 22.32
C LEU A 22 -5.34 -6.57 22.03
N ASP A 23 -6.53 -7.09 22.29
CA ASP A 23 -6.93 -8.45 21.94
C ASP A 23 -7.93 -8.36 20.78
N SER A 24 -7.43 -8.52 19.57
CA SER A 24 -8.19 -8.36 18.32
C SER A 24 -7.70 -9.35 17.29
N ASP A 25 -8.60 -9.87 16.46
CA ASP A 25 -8.28 -10.82 15.39
C ASP A 25 -7.62 -10.16 14.18
N LEU A 26 -7.77 -8.83 14.05
CA LEU A 26 -7.28 -8.06 12.93
C LEU A 26 -6.87 -6.65 13.37
N ILE A 27 -5.73 -6.19 12.90
CA ILE A 27 -5.20 -4.85 13.17
C ILE A 27 -5.17 -4.05 11.86
N ILE A 28 -5.84 -2.90 11.86
CA ILE A 28 -5.79 -1.97 10.71
C ILE A 28 -4.80 -0.86 11.03
N ASN A 29 -3.78 -0.74 10.18
CA ASN A 29 -2.84 0.38 10.19
C ASN A 29 -3.25 1.37 9.10
N PHE A 30 -3.90 2.45 9.52
CA PHE A 30 -4.28 3.57 8.65
C PHE A 30 -3.24 4.68 8.84
N GLN A 31 -2.40 4.89 7.83
CA GLN A 31 -1.30 5.86 7.90
C GLN A 31 -1.80 7.29 7.65
N GLY A 32 -1.24 8.26 8.38
CA GLY A 32 -1.67 9.65 8.34
C GLY A 32 -1.31 10.41 7.06
N ASP A 33 -0.47 9.84 6.21
CA ASP A 33 -0.07 10.35 4.90
C ASP A 33 -1.06 10.01 3.78
N ALA A 34 -2.07 9.19 4.06
CA ALA A 34 -3.14 8.83 3.12
C ALA A 34 -4.54 9.34 3.56
N PRO A 35 -4.73 10.64 3.84
CA PRO A 35 -5.96 11.17 4.44
C PRO A 35 -7.19 11.09 3.52
N LEU A 36 -6.98 10.92 2.21
CA LEU A 36 -8.05 10.78 1.21
C LEU A 36 -8.45 9.32 0.97
N THR A 37 -7.92 8.37 1.73
CA THR A 37 -8.29 6.95 1.59
C THR A 37 -9.77 6.74 1.87
N PRO A 38 -10.54 6.22 0.90
CA PRO A 38 -11.95 5.98 1.09
C PRO A 38 -12.23 4.91 2.16
N PRO A 39 -13.28 5.06 3.00
CA PRO A 39 -13.59 4.08 4.04
C PRO A 39 -13.78 2.65 3.54
N TRP A 40 -14.34 2.48 2.34
CA TRP A 40 -14.54 1.14 1.76
C TRP A 40 -13.24 0.41 1.41
N PHE A 41 -12.08 1.10 1.35
CA PHE A 41 -10.79 0.40 1.24
C PHE A 41 -10.52 -0.43 2.49
N VAL A 42 -10.80 0.14 3.66
CA VAL A 42 -10.68 -0.57 4.95
C VAL A 42 -11.71 -1.69 5.06
N GLU A 43 -12.96 -1.44 4.67
CA GLU A 43 -14.02 -2.46 4.64
C GLU A 43 -13.64 -3.65 3.76
N ASN A 44 -13.10 -3.39 2.57
CA ASN A 44 -12.63 -4.45 1.66
C ASN A 44 -11.44 -5.23 2.22
N LEU A 45 -10.52 -4.57 2.96
CA LEU A 45 -9.43 -5.27 3.64
C LEU A 45 -9.95 -6.21 4.74
N ILE A 46 -10.88 -5.73 5.57
CA ILE A 46 -11.51 -6.54 6.63
C ILE A 46 -12.20 -7.76 6.03
N HIS A 47 -12.98 -7.55 4.97
CA HIS A 47 -13.67 -8.64 4.26
C HIS A 47 -12.69 -9.65 3.65
N ALA A 48 -11.67 -9.18 2.93
CA ALA A 48 -10.67 -10.05 2.31
C ALA A 48 -9.88 -10.87 3.34
N MET A 49 -9.54 -10.29 4.49
CA MET A 49 -8.88 -11.01 5.57
C MET A 49 -9.81 -11.97 6.30
N GLY A 50 -11.11 -11.71 6.32
CA GLY A 50 -12.12 -12.63 6.86
C GLY A 50 -12.34 -13.87 5.99
N GLU A 51 -12.10 -13.77 4.68
CA GLU A 51 -12.25 -14.88 3.71
C GLU A 51 -10.96 -15.65 3.46
N ASP A 52 -9.81 -15.15 3.90
CA ASP A 52 -8.49 -15.72 3.60
C ASP A 52 -7.64 -15.91 4.86
N ASP A 53 -7.72 -17.10 5.44
CA ASP A 53 -6.95 -17.46 6.66
C ASP A 53 -5.44 -17.63 6.42
N LYS A 54 -4.98 -17.63 5.16
CA LYS A 54 -3.57 -17.84 4.82
C LYS A 54 -2.77 -16.55 4.80
N SER A 55 -3.43 -15.42 4.56
CA SER A 55 -2.76 -14.12 4.49
C SER A 55 -2.30 -13.66 5.86
N SER A 56 -1.03 -13.29 5.97
CA SER A 56 -0.45 -12.62 7.13
C SER A 56 -0.84 -11.15 7.18
N MET A 57 -1.00 -10.56 6.00
CA MET A 57 -1.31 -9.15 5.79
C MET A 57 -2.10 -8.96 4.50
N ALA A 58 -2.92 -7.90 4.45
CA ALA A 58 -3.56 -7.41 3.23
C ALA A 58 -3.32 -5.91 3.05
N THR A 59 -3.30 -5.47 1.79
CA THR A 59 -3.16 -4.07 1.40
C THR A 59 -3.98 -3.76 0.16
N PRO A 60 -4.57 -2.54 0.02
CA PRO A 60 -5.32 -2.18 -1.17
C PRO A 60 -4.39 -1.92 -2.36
N VAL A 61 -4.88 -2.25 -3.54
CA VAL A 61 -4.25 -1.88 -4.80
C VAL A 61 -5.29 -1.29 -5.76
N VAL A 62 -4.95 -0.19 -6.40
CA VAL A 62 -5.80 0.53 -7.36
C VAL A 62 -5.21 0.36 -8.75
N ARG A 63 -6.02 -0.10 -9.71
CA ARG A 63 -5.59 -0.16 -11.10
C ARG A 63 -5.36 1.25 -11.63
N LEU A 64 -4.23 1.49 -12.28
CA LEU A 64 -3.96 2.78 -12.90
C LEU A 64 -4.78 2.97 -14.17
N ASP A 65 -5.33 4.16 -14.34
CA ASP A 65 -5.78 4.63 -15.65
C ASP A 65 -4.58 5.10 -16.50
N ARG A 66 -4.82 5.38 -17.79
CA ARG A 66 -3.76 5.78 -18.72
C ARG A 66 -3.11 7.11 -18.35
N VAL A 67 -3.86 8.04 -17.78
CA VAL A 67 -3.37 9.36 -17.39
C VAL A 67 -2.43 9.23 -16.18
N THR A 68 -2.88 8.54 -15.16
CA THR A 68 -2.10 8.29 -13.93
C THR A 68 -0.85 7.45 -14.23
N TYR A 69 -0.98 6.42 -15.08
CA TYR A 69 0.18 5.64 -15.56
C TYR A 69 1.21 6.52 -16.27
N GLY A 70 0.75 7.42 -17.14
CA GLY A 70 1.61 8.39 -17.81
C GLY A 70 2.36 9.31 -16.82
N HIS A 71 1.68 9.77 -15.77
CA HIS A 71 2.29 10.57 -14.71
C HIS A 71 3.38 9.79 -13.96
N PHE A 72 3.11 8.55 -13.56
CA PHE A 72 4.11 7.69 -12.89
C PHE A 72 5.37 7.52 -13.74
N LEU A 73 5.22 7.25 -15.05
CA LEU A 73 6.36 7.14 -15.96
C LEU A 73 7.14 8.46 -16.10
N GLN A 74 6.44 9.61 -16.12
CA GLN A 74 7.09 10.92 -16.20
C GLN A 74 7.88 11.24 -14.93
N ASP A 75 7.30 10.95 -13.77
CA ASP A 75 7.97 11.17 -12.48
C ASP A 75 9.24 10.31 -12.38
N ARG A 76 9.18 9.03 -12.79
CA ARG A 76 10.36 8.18 -12.84
C ARG A 76 11.46 8.72 -13.76
N LYS A 77 11.11 9.24 -14.94
CA LYS A 77 12.08 9.89 -15.85
C LYS A 77 12.78 11.10 -15.23
N LYS A 78 12.10 11.77 -14.29
CA LYS A 78 12.67 12.92 -13.54
C LYS A 78 13.41 12.48 -12.28
N GLY A 79 13.51 11.17 -11.98
CA GLY A 79 14.10 10.66 -10.74
C GLY A 79 13.19 10.80 -9.51
N LEU A 80 11.90 11.12 -9.71
CA LEU A 80 10.90 11.22 -8.65
C LEU A 80 10.15 9.89 -8.48
N VAL A 81 9.55 9.69 -7.32
CA VAL A 81 8.66 8.56 -7.05
C VAL A 81 7.23 9.09 -7.03
N GLY A 82 6.43 8.73 -8.04
CA GLY A 82 5.02 9.11 -8.14
C GLY A 82 4.10 8.26 -7.27
N GLY A 83 4.55 7.08 -6.88
CA GLY A 83 3.83 6.13 -6.04
C GLY A 83 4.51 4.75 -6.10
N THR A 84 4.07 3.86 -5.21
CA THR A 84 4.52 2.46 -5.19
C THR A 84 3.61 1.63 -6.07
N THR A 85 4.17 0.73 -6.89
CA THR A 85 3.40 -0.25 -7.67
C THR A 85 3.46 -1.63 -7.05
N ALA A 86 2.44 -2.45 -7.31
CA ALA A 86 2.32 -3.82 -6.84
C ALA A 86 2.12 -4.80 -7.99
N VAL A 87 2.80 -5.93 -7.94
CA VAL A 87 2.60 -7.08 -8.83
C VAL A 87 2.12 -8.26 -8.00
N PHE A 88 1.10 -8.96 -8.45
CA PHE A 88 0.50 -10.08 -7.73
C PHE A 88 0.02 -11.18 -8.68
N GLY A 89 -0.09 -12.40 -8.17
CA GLY A 89 -0.56 -13.57 -8.89
C GLY A 89 -2.08 -13.61 -9.11
N VAL A 90 -2.55 -14.65 -9.75
CA VAL A 90 -3.99 -14.89 -10.01
C VAL A 90 -4.79 -15.04 -8.72
N ASP A 91 -4.17 -15.57 -7.68
CA ASP A 91 -4.68 -15.75 -6.32
C ASP A 91 -4.67 -14.47 -5.49
N LYS A 92 -4.18 -13.35 -6.09
CA LYS A 92 -4.05 -12.03 -5.47
C LYS A 92 -3.00 -11.93 -4.38
N TYR A 93 -2.07 -12.88 -4.27
CA TYR A 93 -0.91 -12.71 -3.40
C TYR A 93 0.16 -11.91 -4.11
N ALA A 94 0.75 -10.96 -3.37
CA ALA A 94 1.81 -10.11 -3.88
C ALA A 94 3.03 -10.95 -4.28
N LEU A 95 3.60 -10.61 -5.44
CA LEU A 95 4.88 -11.11 -5.91
C LEU A 95 5.98 -10.11 -5.62
N TYR A 96 5.67 -8.80 -5.74
CA TYR A 96 6.61 -7.72 -5.44
C TYR A 96 5.92 -6.36 -5.31
N PHE A 97 6.57 -5.45 -4.58
CA PHE A 97 6.24 -4.02 -4.52
C PHE A 97 7.48 -3.22 -4.92
N SER A 98 7.30 -2.17 -5.71
CA SER A 98 8.42 -1.35 -6.15
C SER A 98 8.04 0.12 -6.32
N LYS A 99 9.02 0.99 -6.10
CA LYS A 99 8.98 2.40 -6.51
C LYS A 99 9.16 2.60 -8.01
N GLU A 100 9.58 1.55 -8.74
CA GLU A 100 9.53 1.52 -10.20
C GLU A 100 8.10 1.23 -10.68
N VAL A 101 7.82 1.60 -11.93
CA VAL A 101 6.52 1.31 -12.56
C VAL A 101 6.54 -0.09 -13.15
N ILE A 102 6.08 -1.06 -12.39
CA ILE A 102 6.05 -2.48 -12.77
C ILE A 102 4.60 -3.02 -12.82
N PRO A 103 4.34 -4.06 -13.64
CA PRO A 103 5.23 -4.69 -14.62
C PRO A 103 5.51 -3.80 -15.83
N PHE A 104 6.52 -4.17 -16.63
CA PHE A 104 6.72 -3.52 -17.94
C PHE A 104 5.49 -3.68 -18.82
N VAL A 105 5.05 -2.58 -19.41
CA VAL A 105 3.90 -2.55 -20.34
C VAL A 105 4.36 -1.99 -21.67
N ASP A 106 4.24 -2.81 -22.72
CA ASP A 106 4.44 -2.36 -24.10
C ASP A 106 3.15 -1.68 -24.58
N MET A 107 3.14 -0.35 -24.52
CA MET A 107 1.96 0.47 -24.87
C MET A 107 1.56 0.35 -26.34
N GLU A 108 2.48 -0.04 -27.24
CA GLU A 108 2.19 -0.23 -28.67
C GLU A 108 1.35 -1.48 -28.90
N LYS A 109 1.49 -2.49 -28.01
CA LYS A 109 0.72 -3.74 -28.06
C LYS A 109 -0.59 -3.69 -27.29
N LEU A 110 -0.80 -2.65 -26.48
CA LEU A 110 -2.01 -2.48 -25.70
C LEU A 110 -3.04 -1.67 -26.46
N SER A 111 -4.23 -2.25 -26.76
CA SER A 111 -5.28 -1.51 -27.44
C SER A 111 -5.70 -0.26 -26.64
N ALA A 112 -6.19 0.78 -27.33
CA ALA A 112 -6.61 2.02 -26.67
C ALA A 112 -7.70 1.81 -25.60
N GLU A 113 -8.51 0.78 -25.76
CA GLU A 113 -9.63 0.44 -24.90
C GLU A 113 -9.22 -0.50 -23.74
N SER A 114 -8.01 -1.09 -23.78
CA SER A 114 -7.55 -2.00 -22.75
C SER A 114 -7.16 -1.26 -21.49
N ASP A 115 -7.50 -1.87 -20.36
CA ASP A 115 -7.04 -1.45 -19.03
C ASP A 115 -5.51 -1.55 -18.91
N ILE A 116 -4.90 -0.61 -18.21
CA ILE A 116 -3.48 -0.69 -17.86
C ILE A 116 -3.29 -1.78 -16.78
N PRO A 117 -2.44 -2.81 -17.02
CA PRO A 117 -2.23 -3.90 -16.05
C PRO A 117 -1.20 -3.53 -14.97
N VAL A 118 -1.22 -2.29 -14.51
CA VAL A 118 -0.36 -1.75 -13.45
C VAL A 118 -1.23 -1.30 -12.29
N PHE A 119 -0.81 -1.63 -11.08
CA PHE A 119 -1.55 -1.33 -9.87
C PHE A 119 -0.73 -0.47 -8.94
N HIS A 120 -1.31 0.65 -8.49
CA HIS A 120 -0.79 1.49 -7.43
C HIS A 120 -1.10 0.83 -6.08
N HIS A 121 -0.08 0.65 -5.27
CA HIS A 121 -0.21 0.20 -3.89
C HIS A 121 -0.63 1.38 -2.99
N VAL A 122 -1.56 1.13 -2.08
CA VAL A 122 -2.05 2.12 -1.13
C VAL A 122 -1.53 1.80 0.27
N GLY A 123 -0.95 2.80 0.95
CA GLY A 123 -0.32 2.68 2.27
C GLY A 123 -1.29 2.45 3.43
N VAL A 124 -2.22 1.51 3.27
CA VAL A 124 -3.12 1.03 4.33
C VAL A 124 -2.98 -0.47 4.45
N TYR A 125 -2.94 -0.98 5.66
CA TYR A 125 -2.66 -2.40 5.89
C TYR A 125 -3.62 -3.01 6.89
N ALA A 126 -3.96 -4.28 6.67
CA ALA A 126 -4.63 -5.14 7.63
C ALA A 126 -3.67 -6.28 8.01
N TYR A 127 -3.37 -6.46 9.27
CA TYR A 127 -2.44 -7.47 9.78
C TYR A 127 -3.12 -8.50 10.64
N ARG A 128 -2.69 -9.77 10.54
CA ARG A 128 -2.89 -10.73 11.62
C ARG A 128 -2.00 -10.34 12.80
N PRO A 129 -2.47 -10.40 14.05
CA PRO A 129 -1.69 -10.00 15.23
C PRO A 129 -0.34 -10.72 15.34
N ASP A 130 -0.32 -12.04 15.09
CA ASP A 130 0.91 -12.84 15.13
C ASP A 130 1.92 -12.43 14.05
N ALA A 131 1.44 -12.09 12.86
CA ALA A 131 2.28 -11.62 11.77
C ALA A 131 2.89 -10.24 12.07
N LEU A 132 2.09 -9.35 12.68
CA LEU A 132 2.54 -8.02 13.11
C LEU A 132 3.57 -8.14 14.24
N SER A 133 3.36 -9.03 15.21
CA SER A 133 4.33 -9.31 16.28
C SER A 133 5.63 -9.90 15.73
N SER A 134 5.53 -10.82 14.77
CA SER A 134 6.71 -11.42 14.12
C SER A 134 7.50 -10.40 13.30
N TYR A 135 6.83 -9.42 12.70
CA TYR A 135 7.48 -8.39 11.87
C TYR A 135 8.57 -7.62 12.62
N VAL A 136 8.36 -7.29 13.89
CA VAL A 136 9.34 -6.52 14.68
C VAL A 136 10.57 -7.35 15.05
N GLU A 137 10.46 -8.67 15.08
CA GLU A 137 11.55 -9.60 15.33
C GLU A 137 12.42 -9.86 14.09
N TRP A 138 11.88 -9.67 12.88
CA TRP A 138 12.63 -9.89 11.66
C TRP A 138 13.65 -8.78 11.41
N PRO A 139 14.85 -9.11 10.94
CA PRO A 139 15.81 -8.12 10.50
C PRO A 139 15.26 -7.40 9.23
N ILE A 140 15.69 -6.15 9.06
CA ILE A 140 15.45 -5.44 7.80
C ILE A 140 16.13 -6.20 6.67
N GLY A 141 15.36 -6.61 5.68
CA GLY A 141 15.83 -7.33 4.51
C GLY A 141 16.55 -6.43 3.50
N GLU A 142 17.11 -7.05 2.47
CA GLU A 142 17.81 -6.31 1.42
C GLU A 142 16.84 -5.52 0.53
N LEU A 143 15.72 -6.14 0.15
CA LEU A 143 14.72 -5.50 -0.71
C LEU A 143 14.02 -4.34 0.01
N GLU A 144 13.66 -4.54 1.30
CA GLU A 144 13.12 -3.44 2.11
C GLU A 144 14.09 -2.27 2.17
N ARG A 145 15.39 -2.52 2.33
CA ARG A 145 16.42 -1.47 2.41
C ARG A 145 16.60 -0.73 1.09
N LEU A 146 16.59 -1.44 -0.04
CA LEU A 146 16.78 -0.86 -1.38
C LEU A 146 15.59 -0.04 -1.81
N GLU A 147 14.38 -0.58 -1.66
CA GLU A 147 13.13 0.08 -2.05
C GLU A 147 12.64 1.10 -0.99
N GLY A 148 13.04 0.93 0.27
CA GLY A 148 12.49 1.70 1.40
C GLY A 148 11.00 1.43 1.60
N LEU A 149 10.55 0.19 1.38
CA LEU A 149 9.17 -0.26 1.45
C LEU A 149 9.01 -1.33 2.54
N GLU A 150 8.35 -0.97 3.63
CA GLU A 150 8.21 -1.79 4.85
C GLU A 150 7.50 -3.14 4.59
N GLN A 151 6.55 -3.20 3.66
CA GLN A 151 5.82 -4.41 3.32
C GLN A 151 6.67 -5.49 2.64
N LEU A 152 7.84 -5.13 2.08
CA LEU A 152 8.76 -6.11 1.51
C LEU A 152 9.35 -7.05 2.55
N ARG A 153 9.46 -6.63 3.83
CA ARG A 153 9.93 -7.51 4.91
C ARG A 153 9.03 -8.73 5.08
N PHE A 154 7.72 -8.60 4.86
CA PHE A 154 6.82 -9.76 4.84
C PHE A 154 7.18 -10.73 3.71
N LEU A 155 7.38 -10.24 2.50
CA LEU A 155 7.73 -11.08 1.34
C LEU A 155 9.10 -11.75 1.52
N GLU A 156 10.10 -11.02 2.04
CA GLU A 156 11.44 -11.56 2.33
C GLU A 156 11.41 -12.64 3.41
N ASN A 157 10.39 -12.67 4.26
CA ASN A 157 10.15 -13.72 5.26
C ASN A 157 9.08 -14.74 4.83
N ASN A 158 8.82 -14.86 3.52
CA ASN A 158 7.88 -15.83 2.92
C ASN A 158 6.44 -15.71 3.46
N GLN A 159 6.03 -14.52 3.89
CA GLN A 159 4.66 -14.28 4.31
C GLN A 159 3.77 -13.94 3.12
N LEU A 160 2.54 -14.45 3.14
CA LEU A 160 1.57 -14.15 2.11
C LEU A 160 0.93 -12.77 2.37
N VAL A 161 1.09 -11.89 1.41
CA VAL A 161 0.51 -10.54 1.40
C VAL A 161 -0.61 -10.47 0.37
N LYS A 162 -1.85 -10.26 0.81
CA LYS A 162 -3.02 -10.16 -0.08
C LYS A 162 -3.12 -8.77 -0.69
N CYS A 163 -3.09 -8.68 -2.00
CA CYS A 163 -3.43 -7.46 -2.75
C CYS A 163 -4.93 -7.41 -3.00
N VAL A 164 -5.61 -6.48 -2.34
CA VAL A 164 -7.06 -6.30 -2.45
C VAL A 164 -7.35 -5.23 -3.51
N SER A 165 -7.86 -5.64 -4.67
CA SER A 165 -8.20 -4.70 -5.74
C SER A 165 -9.40 -3.85 -5.34
N VAL A 166 -9.21 -2.54 -5.27
CA VAL A 166 -10.23 -1.56 -4.92
C VAL A 166 -10.40 -0.52 -6.01
N SER A 167 -11.56 0.16 -6.02
CA SER A 167 -11.85 1.25 -6.94
C SER A 167 -12.02 2.55 -6.15
N ALA A 168 -11.40 3.63 -6.64
CA ALA A 168 -11.59 4.97 -6.09
C ALA A 168 -13.01 5.53 -6.32
N GLN A 169 -13.84 4.89 -7.17
CA GLN A 169 -15.23 5.28 -7.46
C GLN A 169 -15.37 6.75 -7.88
N GLY A 170 -14.42 7.25 -8.68
CA GLY A 170 -14.40 8.64 -9.13
C GLY A 170 -13.87 9.64 -8.10
N ARG A 171 -13.51 9.23 -6.89
CA ARG A 171 -12.84 10.11 -5.93
C ARG A 171 -11.36 10.26 -6.27
N VAL A 172 -10.84 11.44 -5.99
CA VAL A 172 -9.40 11.69 -6.08
C VAL A 172 -8.75 10.99 -4.88
N PHE A 173 -7.83 10.09 -5.16
CA PHE A 173 -6.96 9.47 -4.16
C PHE A 173 -5.56 10.06 -4.33
N TRP A 174 -5.03 10.63 -3.25
CA TRP A 174 -3.69 11.21 -3.24
C TRP A 174 -3.04 10.97 -1.89
N GLU A 175 -1.76 10.59 -1.91
CA GLU A 175 -0.93 10.43 -0.71
C GLU A 175 -0.02 11.64 -0.55
N LEU A 176 0.27 11.99 0.69
CA LEU A 176 1.19 13.07 1.05
C LEU A 176 2.64 12.55 0.95
N ASN A 177 3.19 12.58 -0.26
CA ASN A 177 4.56 12.15 -0.54
C ASN A 177 5.54 13.33 -0.58
N ASN A 178 5.06 14.51 -0.96
CA ASN A 178 5.86 15.72 -1.13
C ASN A 178 5.14 16.93 -0.50
N PRO A 179 5.86 18.00 -0.13
CA PRO A 179 5.24 19.21 0.40
C PRO A 179 4.17 19.84 -0.51
N ASP A 180 4.33 19.72 -1.82
CA ASP A 180 3.38 20.24 -2.81
C ASP A 180 2.03 19.48 -2.83
N ASP A 181 1.98 18.30 -2.21
CA ASP A 181 0.75 17.50 -2.15
C ASP A 181 -0.24 18.05 -1.11
N VAL A 182 0.23 18.82 -0.13
CA VAL A 182 -0.62 19.43 0.92
C VAL A 182 -1.71 20.28 0.29
N ASP A 183 -1.35 21.24 -0.57
CA ASP A 183 -2.32 22.14 -1.22
C ASP A 183 -3.35 21.38 -2.08
N ARG A 184 -2.94 20.25 -2.67
CA ARG A 184 -3.83 19.40 -3.49
C ARG A 184 -4.83 18.64 -2.62
N ILE A 185 -4.33 18.08 -1.51
CA ILE A 185 -5.14 17.32 -0.56
C ILE A 185 -6.16 18.25 0.12
N GLU A 186 -5.74 19.43 0.58
CA GLU A 186 -6.62 20.43 1.19
C GLU A 186 -7.77 20.84 0.27
N LYS A 187 -7.49 21.12 -1.02
CA LYS A 187 -8.53 21.45 -2.01
C LYS A 187 -9.54 20.33 -2.21
N VAL A 188 -9.10 19.07 -2.18
CA VAL A 188 -10.00 17.91 -2.30
C VAL A 188 -10.89 17.79 -1.05
N ILE A 189 -10.32 17.99 0.14
CA ILE A 189 -11.07 17.95 1.39
C ILE A 189 -12.11 19.07 1.42
N GLU A 190 -11.72 20.30 1.11
CA GLU A 190 -12.64 21.46 1.06
C GLU A 190 -13.80 21.27 0.07
N ALA A 191 -13.52 20.66 -1.10
CA ALA A 191 -14.56 20.37 -2.10
C ALA A 191 -15.51 19.22 -1.70
N SER A 192 -15.17 18.47 -0.64
CA SER A 192 -15.91 17.29 -0.17
C SER A 192 -16.80 17.61 1.06
N LEU A 193 -16.63 18.81 1.65
CA LEU A 193 -17.41 19.32 2.77
C LEU A 193 -18.65 20.10 2.27
#